data_9afe1daa48a34caf760f5a7d765a46b1
#
_entry.id   9afe1daa48a34caf760f5a7d765a46b1
#
_cell.length_a   1.000
_cell.length_b   1.000
_cell.length_c   1.000
_cell.angle_alpha   90.00
_cell.angle_beta   90.00
_cell.angle_gamma   90.00
#
_symmetry.space_group_name_H-M   'P 1'
#
loop_
_entity.id
_entity.type
_entity.pdbx_description
1 polymer ?
#
loop_
_entity_poly.entity_id
_entity_poly.type
_entity_poly.pdbx_seq_one_letter_code
_entity_poly.pdbx_strand_id
1 'polypeptide(L)'
;VAYSVQEVPIEFVNRAWPDVEKFITTSVEYADGEFTLDEVKARLVQGSWALVVAVDESNTVRGVATVAYYNRTDHRVAFVTNFGGKFVSNPDVFSQFASILVSKGATCMEGAVRDSMLRLWARLGARKKSTNIQIIL
;
A
#
# COMPACT_ATOMS: atom_id res chain seq x y z
N VAL A 1 -15.56 -6.42 -14.15
CA VAL A 1 -15.69 -5.31 -13.22
C VAL A 1 -14.53 -4.34 -13.41
N ALA A 2 -14.86 -3.08 -13.66
CA ALA A 2 -13.86 -2.03 -13.81
C ALA A 2 -13.58 -1.38 -12.46
N TYR A 3 -12.30 -1.09 -12.21
CA TYR A 3 -11.86 -0.41 -11.00
C TYR A 3 -11.17 0.90 -11.35
N SER A 4 -11.32 1.90 -10.49
CA SER A 4 -10.59 3.16 -10.55
C SER A 4 -9.68 3.24 -9.32
N VAL A 5 -8.41 3.56 -9.53
CA VAL A 5 -7.44 3.70 -8.44
C VAL A 5 -7.18 5.19 -8.24
N GLN A 6 -7.30 5.63 -6.99
CA GLN A 6 -7.24 7.05 -6.66
C GLN A 6 -6.44 7.25 -5.38
N GLU A 7 -5.61 8.30 -5.35
CA GLU A 7 -5.03 8.76 -4.09
C GLU A 7 -6.08 9.60 -3.36
N VAL A 8 -6.23 9.35 -2.07
CA VAL A 8 -7.15 10.12 -1.21
C VAL A 8 -6.40 11.36 -0.70
N PRO A 9 -6.88 12.58 -1.00
CA PRO A 9 -6.27 13.77 -0.43
C PRO A 9 -6.25 13.74 1.10
N ILE A 10 -5.24 14.35 1.71
CA ILE A 10 -5.03 14.33 3.17
C ILE A 10 -6.29 14.77 3.91
N GLU A 11 -6.92 15.84 3.45
CA GLU A 11 -8.11 16.41 4.08
C GLU A 11 -9.33 15.50 4.06
N PHE A 12 -9.31 14.44 3.22
CA PHE A 12 -10.40 13.48 3.12
C PHE A 12 -10.13 12.15 3.81
N VAL A 13 -8.95 11.97 4.42
CA VAL A 13 -8.58 10.70 5.06
C VAL A 13 -9.57 10.33 6.17
N ASN A 14 -9.94 11.27 7.03
CA ASN A 14 -10.89 10.99 8.11
C ASN A 14 -12.25 10.56 7.56
N ARG A 15 -12.71 11.18 6.47
CA ARG A 15 -13.98 10.82 5.84
C ARG A 15 -13.91 9.42 5.21
N ALA A 16 -12.79 9.06 4.60
CA ALA A 16 -12.62 7.77 3.95
C ALA A 16 -12.37 6.63 4.94
N TRP A 17 -11.94 6.96 6.16
CA TRP A 17 -11.47 5.97 7.13
C TRP A 17 -12.45 4.79 7.37
N PRO A 18 -13.76 5.02 7.58
CA PRO A 18 -14.69 3.92 7.79
C PRO A 18 -14.71 2.89 6.65
N ASP A 19 -14.44 3.34 5.42
CA ASP A 19 -14.46 2.46 4.24
C ASP A 19 -13.15 1.71 4.03
N VAL A 20 -12.05 2.20 4.58
CA VAL A 20 -10.71 1.61 4.38
C VAL A 20 -10.24 0.82 5.59
N GLU A 21 -10.78 1.09 6.77
CA GLU A 21 -10.31 0.54 8.04
C GLU A 21 -10.19 -0.99 8.03
N LYS A 22 -11.19 -1.69 7.48
CA LYS A 22 -11.20 -3.16 7.47
C LYS A 22 -10.05 -3.75 6.68
N PHE A 23 -9.65 -3.11 5.58
CA PHE A 23 -8.53 -3.56 4.76
C PHE A 23 -7.21 -3.37 5.49
N ILE A 24 -7.07 -2.25 6.19
CA ILE A 24 -5.87 -1.93 6.96
C ILE A 24 -5.78 -2.83 8.19
N THR A 25 -6.89 -3.12 8.85
CA THR A 25 -6.93 -4.04 10.00
C THR A 25 -6.35 -5.40 9.63
N THR A 26 -6.75 -5.96 8.49
CA THR A 26 -6.22 -7.24 8.01
C THR A 26 -4.72 -7.16 7.77
N SER A 27 -4.25 -6.08 7.14
CA SER A 27 -2.83 -5.87 6.88
C SER A 27 -2.02 -5.78 8.19
N VAL A 28 -2.52 -5.02 9.17
CA VAL A 28 -1.86 -4.84 10.46
C VAL A 28 -1.74 -6.17 11.23
N GLU A 29 -2.75 -7.02 11.15
CA GLU A 29 -2.71 -8.35 11.78
C GLU A 29 -1.55 -9.20 11.26
N TYR A 30 -1.15 -9.03 10.00
CA TYR A 30 -0.03 -9.75 9.41
C TYR A 30 1.32 -9.07 9.63
N ALA A 31 1.33 -7.85 10.16
CA ALA A 31 2.56 -7.10 10.38
C ALA A 31 3.28 -7.46 11.69
N ASP A 32 2.77 -8.45 12.42
CA ASP A 32 3.39 -9.00 13.63
C ASP A 32 3.74 -7.93 14.68
N GLY A 33 2.81 -7.00 14.90
CA GLY A 33 2.97 -5.95 15.90
C GLY A 33 3.81 -4.76 15.45
N GLU A 34 4.26 -4.73 14.22
CA GLU A 34 5.06 -3.63 13.68
C GLU A 34 4.32 -2.29 13.69
N PHE A 35 3.02 -2.33 13.39
CA PHE A 35 2.16 -1.14 13.41
C PHE A 35 0.83 -1.46 14.07
N THR A 36 0.26 -0.48 14.74
CA THR A 36 -1.13 -0.53 15.18
C THR A 36 -2.01 0.18 14.16
N LEU A 37 -3.31 -0.10 14.21
CA LEU A 37 -4.29 0.57 13.36
C LEU A 37 -4.27 2.09 13.57
N ASP A 38 -4.15 2.52 14.84
CA ASP A 38 -4.09 3.94 15.18
C ASP A 38 -2.84 4.62 14.65
N GLU A 39 -1.70 3.92 14.66
CA GLU A 39 -0.46 4.46 14.09
C GLU A 39 -0.59 4.67 12.58
N VAL A 40 -1.18 3.71 11.86
CA VAL A 40 -1.40 3.85 10.42
C VAL A 40 -2.30 5.06 10.14
N LYS A 41 -3.40 5.17 10.87
CA LYS A 41 -4.31 6.31 10.73
C LYS A 41 -3.60 7.64 10.98
N ALA A 42 -2.80 7.71 12.05
CA ALA A 42 -2.06 8.92 12.40
C ALA A 42 -1.11 9.33 11.27
N ARG A 43 -0.39 8.37 10.68
CA ARG A 43 0.52 8.64 9.56
C ARG A 43 -0.21 9.20 8.34
N LEU A 44 -1.39 8.66 8.05
CA LEU A 44 -2.21 9.11 6.93
C LEU A 44 -2.76 10.52 7.16
N VAL A 45 -3.27 10.78 8.36
CA VAL A 45 -3.84 12.09 8.72
C VAL A 45 -2.76 13.17 8.74
N GLN A 46 -1.54 12.83 9.18
CA GLN A 46 -0.40 13.74 9.18
C GLN A 46 0.19 13.97 7.80
N GLY A 47 -0.15 13.13 6.82
CA GLY A 47 0.42 13.21 5.48
C GLY A 47 1.80 12.57 5.35
N SER A 48 2.28 11.87 6.37
CA SER A 48 3.56 11.13 6.30
C SER A 48 3.46 9.96 5.34
N TRP A 49 2.29 9.33 5.27
CA TRP A 49 1.99 8.27 4.32
C TRP A 49 0.81 8.68 3.45
N ALA A 50 0.78 8.21 2.20
CA ALA A 50 -0.32 8.43 1.29
C ALA A 50 -1.30 7.26 1.34
N LEU A 51 -2.58 7.57 1.21
CA LEU A 51 -3.66 6.57 1.13
C LEU A 51 -4.11 6.46 -0.32
N VAL A 52 -4.13 5.25 -0.86
CA VAL A 52 -4.60 4.95 -2.21
C VAL A 52 -5.69 3.91 -2.12
N VAL A 53 -6.78 4.13 -2.83
CA VAL A 53 -7.93 3.22 -2.84
C VAL A 53 -8.25 2.76 -4.26
N ALA A 54 -8.73 1.52 -4.38
CA ALA A 54 -9.34 1.01 -5.60
C ALA A 54 -10.83 0.93 -5.36
N VAL A 55 -11.60 1.59 -6.21
CA VAL A 55 -13.07 1.62 -6.11
C VAL A 55 -13.68 0.97 -7.34
N ASP A 56 -14.83 0.35 -7.17
CA ASP A 56 -15.58 -0.25 -8.26
C ASP A 56 -16.52 0.78 -8.93
N GLU A 57 -17.33 0.32 -9.86
CA GLU A 57 -18.27 1.15 -10.61
C GLU A 57 -19.32 1.81 -9.72
N SER A 58 -19.62 1.23 -8.56
CA SER A 58 -20.53 1.77 -7.57
C SER A 58 -19.84 2.70 -6.57
N ASN A 59 -18.57 3.03 -6.83
CA ASN A 59 -17.74 3.85 -5.95
C ASN A 59 -17.52 3.21 -4.57
N THR A 60 -17.58 1.89 -4.50
CA THR A 60 -17.31 1.14 -3.27
C THR A 60 -15.84 0.78 -3.22
N VAL A 61 -15.19 1.00 -2.07
CA VAL A 61 -13.79 0.66 -1.88
C VAL A 61 -13.62 -0.86 -1.89
N ARG A 62 -12.75 -1.35 -2.78
CA ARG A 62 -12.44 -2.77 -2.95
C ARG A 62 -11.00 -3.11 -2.64
N GLY A 63 -10.16 -2.12 -2.48
CA GLY A 63 -8.77 -2.32 -2.13
C GLY A 63 -8.17 -1.05 -1.58
N VAL A 64 -7.11 -1.22 -0.79
CA VAL A 64 -6.42 -0.12 -0.11
C VAL A 64 -4.93 -0.39 -0.11
N ALA A 65 -4.15 0.67 -0.33
CA ALA A 65 -2.71 0.66 -0.13
C ALA A 65 -2.30 1.91 0.63
N THR A 66 -1.32 1.79 1.51
CA THR A 66 -0.69 2.94 2.16
C THR A 66 0.78 2.97 1.75
N VAL A 67 1.30 4.15 1.45
CA VAL A 67 2.61 4.32 0.84
C VAL A 67 3.41 5.39 1.54
N ALA A 68 4.67 5.07 1.86
CA ALA A 68 5.65 6.04 2.34
C ALA A 68 6.65 6.31 1.21
N TYR A 69 6.95 7.57 0.93
CA TYR A 69 7.94 7.94 -0.07
C TYR A 69 9.21 8.41 0.61
N TYR A 70 10.35 7.94 0.13
CA TYR A 70 11.64 8.45 0.60
C TYR A 70 12.70 8.33 -0.49
N ASN A 71 13.76 9.12 -0.34
CA ASN A 71 14.87 9.10 -1.29
C ASN A 71 16.00 8.24 -0.75
N ARG A 72 16.51 7.38 -1.62
CA ARG A 72 17.76 6.66 -1.44
C ARG A 72 18.76 7.16 -2.48
N THR A 73 20.02 6.77 -2.36
CA THR A 73 21.05 7.19 -3.32
C THR A 73 20.70 6.80 -4.76
N ASP A 74 20.13 5.60 -4.94
CA ASP A 74 19.86 5.02 -6.25
C ASP A 74 18.44 5.22 -6.75
N HIS A 75 17.48 5.48 -5.83
CA HIS A 75 16.05 5.53 -6.15
C HIS A 75 15.29 6.51 -5.29
N ARG A 76 14.19 7.03 -5.85
CA ARG A 76 13.09 7.51 -5.02
C ARG A 76 12.14 6.34 -4.81
N VAL A 77 12.01 5.92 -3.58
CA VAL A 77 11.30 4.69 -3.22
C VAL A 77 9.85 5.01 -2.82
N ALA A 78 8.91 4.29 -3.42
CA ALA A 78 7.55 4.18 -2.89
C ALA A 78 7.50 2.89 -2.06
N PHE A 79 7.54 3.01 -0.74
CA PHE A 79 7.46 1.86 0.15
C PHE A 79 6.01 1.62 0.54
N VAL A 80 5.47 0.49 0.12
CA VAL A 80 4.09 0.11 0.44
C VAL A 80 4.07 -0.48 1.83
N THR A 81 3.48 0.28 2.75
CA THR A 81 3.45 -0.09 4.17
C THR A 81 2.30 -1.03 4.51
N ASN A 82 1.19 -0.93 3.79
CA ASN A 82 0.02 -1.78 3.97
C ASN A 82 -0.66 -2.03 2.63
N PHE A 83 -1.22 -3.21 2.50
CA PHE A 83 -2.01 -3.64 1.35
C PHE A 83 -3.23 -4.40 1.82
N GLY A 84 -4.34 -4.23 1.11
CA GLY A 84 -5.53 -5.03 1.32
C GLY A 84 -6.42 -5.05 0.08
N GLY A 85 -7.17 -6.14 -0.13
CA GLY A 85 -8.14 -6.22 -1.22
C GLY A 85 -7.53 -6.42 -2.60
N LYS A 86 -8.03 -5.71 -3.60
CA LYS A 86 -7.84 -6.00 -5.04
C LYS A 86 -6.59 -5.40 -5.68
N PHE A 87 -5.54 -5.07 -4.93
CA PHE A 87 -4.37 -4.38 -5.51
C PHE A 87 -3.43 -5.30 -6.27
N VAL A 88 -3.15 -6.49 -5.76
CA VAL A 88 -2.13 -7.37 -6.35
C VAL A 88 -2.73 -8.39 -7.31
N SER A 89 -3.97 -8.80 -7.05
CA SER A 89 -4.64 -9.84 -7.83
C SER A 89 -5.23 -9.36 -9.16
N ASN A 90 -5.28 -8.04 -9.38
CA ASN A 90 -5.86 -7.46 -10.59
C ASN A 90 -4.79 -6.63 -11.31
N PRO A 91 -4.31 -7.05 -12.51
CA PRO A 91 -3.24 -6.34 -13.23
C PRO A 91 -3.60 -4.91 -13.60
N ASP A 92 -4.87 -4.61 -13.90
CA ASP A 92 -5.28 -3.26 -14.24
C ASP A 92 -5.21 -2.33 -13.02
N VAL A 93 -5.65 -2.81 -11.86
CA VAL A 93 -5.54 -2.05 -10.61
C VAL A 93 -4.07 -1.78 -10.29
N PHE A 94 -3.21 -2.79 -10.42
CA PHE A 94 -1.80 -2.63 -10.17
C PHE A 94 -1.17 -1.61 -11.13
N SER A 95 -1.53 -1.65 -12.42
CA SER A 95 -1.03 -0.70 -13.41
C SER A 95 -1.42 0.74 -13.08
N GLN A 96 -2.66 0.97 -12.69
CA GLN A 96 -3.12 2.29 -12.27
C GLN A 96 -2.37 2.76 -11.01
N PHE A 97 -2.19 1.87 -10.05
CA PHE A 97 -1.44 2.15 -8.83
C PHE A 97 0.00 2.56 -9.15
N ALA A 98 0.68 1.77 -9.97
CA ALA A 98 2.05 2.09 -10.40
C ALA A 98 2.13 3.47 -11.06
N SER A 99 1.15 3.85 -11.87
CA SER A 99 1.10 5.17 -12.50
C SER A 99 1.01 6.29 -11.46
N ILE A 100 0.24 6.09 -10.39
CA ILE A 100 0.17 7.07 -9.30
C ILE A 100 1.55 7.22 -8.65
N LEU A 101 2.23 6.12 -8.34
CA LEU A 101 3.56 6.15 -7.74
C LEU A 101 4.56 6.91 -8.61
N VAL A 102 4.54 6.64 -9.91
CA VAL A 102 5.40 7.34 -10.88
C VAL A 102 5.07 8.83 -10.90
N SER A 103 3.81 9.21 -10.82
CA SER A 103 3.42 10.62 -10.80
C SER A 103 3.95 11.36 -9.56
N LYS A 104 4.28 10.64 -8.50
CA LYS A 104 4.93 11.19 -7.29
C LYS A 104 6.45 11.18 -7.38
N GLY A 105 7.00 10.80 -8.53
CA GLY A 105 8.43 10.76 -8.78
C GLY A 105 9.11 9.45 -8.37
N ALA A 106 8.36 8.43 -7.95
CA ALA A 106 8.94 7.16 -7.56
C ALA A 106 9.59 6.46 -8.76
N THR A 107 10.76 5.89 -8.54
CA THR A 107 11.51 5.12 -9.53
C THR A 107 11.52 3.64 -9.22
N CYS A 108 11.11 3.25 -8.02
CA CYS A 108 10.87 1.85 -7.67
C CYS A 108 9.82 1.76 -6.57
N MET A 109 9.23 0.58 -6.46
CA MET A 109 8.31 0.22 -5.39
C MET A 109 8.94 -0.89 -4.57
N GLU A 110 8.88 -0.77 -3.26
CA GLU A 110 9.36 -1.80 -2.33
C GLU A 110 8.29 -2.07 -1.27
N GLY A 111 8.42 -3.21 -0.62
CA GLY A 111 7.54 -3.57 0.48
C GLY A 111 7.98 -4.87 1.11
N ALA A 112 7.46 -5.14 2.30
CA ALA A 112 7.67 -6.40 2.98
C ALA A 112 6.44 -7.27 2.76
N VAL A 113 6.64 -8.49 2.28
CA VAL A 113 5.56 -9.43 2.01
C VAL A 113 5.90 -10.79 2.60
N ARG A 114 4.87 -11.59 2.88
CA ARG A 114 5.07 -12.96 3.32
C ARG A 114 5.58 -13.81 2.16
N ASP A 115 6.37 -14.84 2.48
CA ASP A 115 6.92 -15.75 1.45
C ASP A 115 5.81 -16.32 0.56
N SER A 116 4.65 -16.62 1.11
CA SER A 116 3.51 -17.14 0.35
C SER A 116 3.02 -16.18 -0.74
N MET A 117 3.35 -14.91 -0.66
CA MET A 117 2.93 -13.89 -1.63
C MET A 117 3.99 -13.61 -2.69
N LEU A 118 5.21 -14.14 -2.56
CA LEU A 118 6.30 -13.82 -3.47
C LEU A 118 5.99 -14.18 -4.93
N ARG A 119 5.32 -15.32 -5.15
CA ARG A 119 4.97 -15.76 -6.51
C ARG A 119 4.02 -14.77 -7.19
N LEU A 120 3.05 -14.27 -6.44
CA LEU A 120 2.09 -13.30 -6.96
C LEU A 120 2.78 -12.01 -7.35
N TRP A 121 3.67 -11.51 -6.47
CA TRP A 121 4.43 -10.31 -6.75
C TRP A 121 5.41 -10.49 -7.91
N ALA A 122 6.01 -11.68 -8.04
CA ALA A 122 6.93 -11.97 -9.14
C ALA A 122 6.24 -11.84 -10.51
N ARG A 123 4.95 -12.17 -10.60
CA ARG A 123 4.17 -11.98 -11.83
C ARG A 123 4.06 -10.53 -12.25
N LEU A 124 4.21 -9.61 -11.31
CA LEU A 124 4.16 -8.16 -11.54
C LEU A 124 5.56 -7.57 -11.76
N GLY A 125 6.59 -8.41 -11.84
CA GLY A 125 7.96 -7.99 -12.06
C GLY A 125 8.78 -7.79 -10.80
N ALA A 126 8.25 -8.13 -9.63
CA ALA A 126 9.00 -7.99 -8.38
C ALA A 126 10.03 -9.10 -8.21
N ARG A 127 11.13 -8.77 -7.52
CA ARG A 127 12.13 -9.74 -7.09
C ARG A 127 12.35 -9.60 -5.59
N LYS A 128 12.71 -10.72 -4.96
CA LYS A 128 13.11 -10.69 -3.55
C LYS A 128 14.43 -9.93 -3.44
N LYS A 129 14.46 -8.90 -2.63
CA LYS A 129 15.62 -8.02 -2.47
C LYS A 129 16.48 -8.42 -1.28
N SER A 130 15.86 -8.74 -0.15
CA SER A 130 16.56 -9.02 1.09
C SER A 130 15.71 -9.86 2.03
N THR A 131 16.35 -10.38 3.08
CA THR A 131 15.66 -11.06 4.18
C THR A 131 15.88 -10.26 5.45
N ASN A 132 14.79 -9.88 6.12
CA ASN A 132 14.85 -9.21 7.42
C ASN A 132 14.91 -10.26 8.52
N ILE A 133 15.70 -9.98 9.56
CA ILE A 133 15.76 -10.83 10.76
C ILE A 133 15.49 -9.96 11.99
N GLN A 134 15.09 -10.61 13.08
CA GLN A 134 14.89 -9.94 14.36
C GLN A 134 15.47 -10.78 15.49
N ILE A 135 16.16 -10.14 16.41
CA ILE A 135 16.64 -10.75 17.66
C ILE A 135 16.11 -9.86 18.80
N ILE A 136 15.36 -10.46 19.71
CA ILE A 136 14.90 -9.74 20.90
C ILE A 136 16.06 -9.68 21.89
N LEU A 137 16.39 -8.48 22.34
CA LEU A 137 17.47 -8.22 23.28
C LEU A 137 16.98 -8.12 24.72
#